data_4d977aaa82142a9aff8a5873d8bb9a2d
#
_entry.id   4d977aaa82142a9aff8a5873d8bb9a2d
#
_cell.length_a   1.000
_cell.length_b   1.000
_cell.length_c   1.000
_cell.angle_alpha   90.00
_cell.angle_beta   90.00
_cell.angle_gamma   90.00
#
_symmetry.space_group_name_H-M   'P 1'
#
loop_
_entity.id
_entity.type
_entity.pdbx_description
1 polymer ?
#
loop_
_entity_poly.entity_id
_entity_poly.type
_entity_poly.pdbx_seq_one_letter_code
_entity_poly.pdbx_strand_id
1 'polypeptide(L)'
;MRFAKLLPLLVLAACRSAPAPEPVRPAPPAVEPPAPTPMTSKAETQPVHTVAQTAAPQDLQFPEEAFRATQPAAGEQRPFRLPAVKPFTLKSGIKVYLVEQHTLPLVSMDLTFDGGSASDPKGKEGLASVCMAMLTEGTARLDKIQFAEALADVASSVGAYASDDTQGITLGSLSKHLDTTFALFVETLRSPGFRATDFDRMIKRRIEGVRQSKGNPASVASRVAAPVLYGTAHPFGTVTTEASLKAITLEDCKTYAATWLEPARAKLFVVGDLTEAQVRAYFDGEALASWKGAPPKPARLPTPKGPAGRIFFVHMPGAAQSQVSALHFGPKRNAPDYFATSMMGAVFGGGFSSRINMNLREDKGYSYGARGGFNYTRNYGTFNANASVRTDSTYQTLLEIDREVKELWSGARPIQKDELAREKEGAILGLPGRFQTAQAALGQYRNLVYYGLPLDYYNKYVAGLAKITEAAVKTAAAKHLKPGQAVYLVVGDGDAKVVVRKGKEDVPYEKDGKQLTLREALADLAARGDVGQGGLVELDTDGNPIK
;
A
#
# COMPACT_ATOMS: atom_id res chain seq x y z
N MET A 1 2.86 61.44 -57.22
CA MET A 1 1.85 62.33 -57.87
C MET A 1 0.48 61.70 -57.74
N ARG A 2 -0.47 62.53 -57.25
CA ARG A 2 -1.94 62.39 -57.26
C ARG A 2 -2.51 61.40 -56.20
N PHE A 3 -2.94 61.87 -55.04
CA PHE A 3 -4.16 62.60 -54.66
C PHE A 3 -5.47 61.82 -54.91
N ALA A 4 -6.09 61.46 -53.83
CA ALA A 4 -7.39 61.85 -53.27
C ALA A 4 -8.43 60.72 -53.49
N LYS A 5 -9.39 60.45 -52.64
CA LYS A 5 -10.26 61.33 -51.81
C LYS A 5 -10.96 60.44 -50.75
N LEU A 6 -11.08 61.01 -49.56
CA LEU A 6 -12.00 60.59 -48.49
C LEU A 6 -13.45 60.70 -48.90
N LEU A 7 -14.28 59.75 -48.46
CA LEU A 7 -15.73 59.94 -48.32
C LEU A 7 -16.16 59.22 -47.00
N PRO A 8 -16.79 59.92 -46.07
CA PRO A 8 -17.24 59.30 -44.80
C PRO A 8 -18.62 58.64 -45.02
N LEU A 9 -18.74 57.38 -44.62
CA LEU A 9 -20.04 56.72 -44.48
C LEU A 9 -20.57 56.99 -43.08
N LEU A 10 -21.68 57.70 -43.00
CA LEU A 10 -22.52 57.83 -41.83
C LEU A 10 -23.15 56.47 -41.50
N VAL A 11 -22.84 55.90 -40.37
CA VAL A 11 -23.57 54.77 -39.79
C VAL A 11 -24.56 55.32 -38.77
N LEU A 12 -25.84 55.28 -39.13
CA LEU A 12 -26.97 55.53 -38.19
C LEU A 12 -26.95 54.46 -37.11
N ALA A 13 -26.67 54.88 -35.87
CA ALA A 13 -26.86 54.03 -34.67
C ALA A 13 -28.37 53.96 -34.37
N ALA A 14 -28.97 52.81 -34.59
CA ALA A 14 -30.31 52.50 -34.09
C ALA A 14 -30.17 52.11 -32.59
N CYS A 15 -30.52 53.03 -31.71
CA CYS A 15 -30.74 52.73 -30.30
C CYS A 15 -31.91 51.74 -30.15
N ARG A 16 -31.63 50.47 -29.91
CA ARG A 16 -32.57 49.56 -29.31
C ARG A 16 -32.50 49.75 -27.80
N SER A 17 -33.58 50.31 -27.21
CA SER A 17 -33.81 50.37 -25.78
C SER A 17 -33.81 48.95 -25.19
N ALA A 18 -32.94 48.70 -24.22
CA ALA A 18 -32.96 47.50 -23.41
C ALA A 18 -34.29 47.44 -22.61
N PRO A 19 -34.87 46.27 -22.44
CA PRO A 19 -36.06 46.13 -21.58
C PRO A 19 -35.67 46.47 -20.13
N ALA A 20 -36.57 47.15 -19.42
CA ALA A 20 -36.40 47.51 -18.03
C ALA A 20 -36.22 46.23 -17.18
N PRO A 21 -35.35 46.26 -16.16
CA PRO A 21 -35.22 45.13 -15.26
C PRO A 21 -36.53 44.85 -14.52
N GLU A 22 -36.96 43.59 -14.48
CA GLU A 22 -38.10 43.17 -13.67
C GLU A 22 -37.87 43.54 -12.20
N PRO A 23 -38.93 43.95 -11.47
CA PRO A 23 -38.81 44.30 -10.06
C PRO A 23 -38.39 43.06 -9.27
N VAL A 24 -37.26 43.15 -8.58
CA VAL A 24 -36.77 42.16 -7.64
C VAL A 24 -37.81 41.93 -6.58
N ARG A 25 -38.40 40.72 -6.51
CA ARG A 25 -39.27 40.33 -5.41
C ARG A 25 -38.47 40.44 -4.11
N PRO A 26 -39.01 41.10 -3.06
CA PRO A 26 -38.33 41.12 -1.77
C PRO A 26 -38.15 39.68 -1.27
N ALA A 27 -36.93 39.35 -0.83
CA ALA A 27 -36.66 38.09 -0.20
C ALA A 27 -37.58 37.90 1.02
N PRO A 28 -38.10 36.68 1.24
CA PRO A 28 -38.85 36.39 2.44
C PRO A 28 -37.97 36.73 3.68
N PRO A 29 -38.57 37.25 4.76
CA PRO A 29 -37.84 37.61 5.95
C PRO A 29 -37.08 36.38 6.45
N ALA A 30 -35.80 36.57 6.79
CA ALA A 30 -34.98 35.54 7.40
C ALA A 30 -35.69 35.07 8.67
N VAL A 31 -36.05 33.79 8.71
CA VAL A 31 -36.54 33.15 9.92
C VAL A 31 -35.30 33.02 10.83
N GLU A 32 -35.24 33.86 11.84
CA GLU A 32 -34.23 33.67 12.90
C GLU A 32 -34.39 32.25 13.48
N PRO A 33 -33.32 31.50 13.60
CA PRO A 33 -33.38 30.23 14.31
C PRO A 33 -33.85 30.51 15.75
N PRO A 34 -34.77 29.72 16.31
CA PRO A 34 -35.22 29.92 17.69
C PRO A 34 -33.98 29.89 18.62
N ALA A 35 -33.91 30.88 19.52
CA ALA A 35 -32.88 30.94 20.53
C ALA A 35 -32.81 29.61 21.30
N PRO A 36 -31.60 29.10 21.60
CA PRO A 36 -31.48 27.86 22.36
C PRO A 36 -32.18 28.04 23.71
N THR A 37 -33.23 27.27 23.92
CA THR A 37 -33.92 27.20 25.22
C THR A 37 -32.88 26.72 26.24
N PRO A 38 -32.70 27.41 27.38
CA PRO A 38 -31.81 26.92 28.40
C PRO A 38 -32.34 25.57 28.89
N MET A 39 -31.56 24.52 28.64
CA MET A 39 -31.82 23.21 29.24
C MET A 39 -31.55 23.34 30.75
N THR A 40 -32.56 23.66 31.51
CA THR A 40 -32.58 23.38 32.94
C THR A 40 -32.59 21.87 33.09
N SER A 41 -31.42 21.28 33.32
CA SER A 41 -31.33 19.89 33.76
C SER A 41 -31.91 19.79 35.16
N LYS A 42 -33.22 19.64 35.27
CA LYS A 42 -33.75 18.86 36.38
C LYS A 42 -33.36 17.42 36.06
N ALA A 43 -32.32 16.94 36.74
CA ALA A 43 -32.04 15.54 36.83
C ALA A 43 -33.27 14.89 37.50
N GLU A 44 -34.25 14.49 36.72
CA GLU A 44 -35.14 13.42 37.09
C GLU A 44 -34.26 12.18 37.20
N THR A 45 -33.92 11.82 38.42
CA THR A 45 -33.40 10.51 38.74
C THR A 45 -34.46 9.50 38.31
N GLN A 46 -34.33 9.03 37.06
CA GLN A 46 -35.00 7.80 36.67
C GLN A 46 -34.55 6.74 37.68
N PRO A 47 -35.49 5.96 38.24
CA PRO A 47 -35.10 4.89 39.13
C PRO A 47 -34.11 4.02 38.34
N VAL A 48 -32.91 3.87 38.91
CA VAL A 48 -31.94 2.87 38.46
C VAL A 48 -32.74 1.58 38.48
N HIS A 49 -33.12 1.06 37.33
CA HIS A 49 -33.57 -0.30 37.22
C HIS A 49 -32.37 -1.13 37.73
N THR A 50 -32.43 -1.49 39.00
CA THR A 50 -31.63 -2.57 39.52
C THR A 50 -32.01 -3.76 38.66
N VAL A 51 -31.17 -4.06 37.69
CA VAL A 51 -31.20 -5.34 36.98
C VAL A 51 -31.06 -6.32 38.14
N ALA A 52 -32.19 -6.97 38.50
CA ALA A 52 -32.15 -8.07 39.43
C ALA A 52 -30.98 -8.93 38.96
N GLN A 53 -30.03 -9.20 39.85
CA GLN A 53 -29.00 -10.21 39.61
C GLN A 53 -29.79 -11.49 39.31
N THR A 54 -30.08 -11.67 38.06
CA THR A 54 -30.60 -12.92 37.54
C THR A 54 -29.60 -13.98 37.85
N ALA A 55 -30.13 -15.06 38.41
CA ALA A 55 -29.52 -16.31 38.72
C ALA A 55 -28.20 -16.58 38.03
N ALA A 56 -27.27 -17.21 38.78
CA ALA A 56 -26.00 -17.70 38.23
C ALA A 56 -26.16 -18.18 36.78
N PRO A 57 -25.21 -17.92 35.89
CA PRO A 57 -25.32 -18.35 34.50
C PRO A 57 -25.74 -19.81 34.51
N GLN A 58 -26.96 -20.08 34.06
CA GLN A 58 -27.35 -21.45 33.78
C GLN A 58 -26.33 -21.94 32.77
N ASP A 59 -25.60 -22.98 33.13
CA ASP A 59 -24.83 -23.74 32.13
C ASP A 59 -25.82 -24.16 31.06
N LEU A 60 -25.84 -23.40 29.98
CA LEU A 60 -26.61 -23.73 28.79
C LEU A 60 -26.00 -25.01 28.24
N GLN A 61 -26.45 -26.14 28.73
CA GLN A 61 -26.14 -27.43 28.12
C GLN A 61 -26.88 -27.49 26.79
N PHE A 62 -26.16 -27.27 25.72
CA PHE A 62 -26.65 -27.53 24.36
C PHE A 62 -26.39 -29.00 24.07
N PRO A 63 -27.41 -29.90 24.14
CA PRO A 63 -27.23 -31.35 23.93
C PRO A 63 -26.62 -31.69 22.57
N GLU A 64 -26.74 -30.79 21.59
CA GLU A 64 -26.23 -30.94 20.21
C GLU A 64 -24.75 -30.59 20.07
N GLU A 65 -24.06 -30.18 21.13
CA GLU A 65 -22.67 -29.69 21.05
C GLU A 65 -21.60 -30.76 21.30
N ALA A 66 -22.00 -32.00 21.63
CA ALA A 66 -21.04 -33.10 21.82
C ALA A 66 -20.09 -33.28 20.60
N PHE A 67 -20.54 -32.95 19.39
CA PHE A 67 -19.72 -33.00 18.18
C PHE A 67 -18.64 -31.90 18.14
N ARG A 68 -18.84 -30.81 18.88
CA ARG A 68 -17.85 -29.70 18.95
C ARG A 68 -16.66 -30.01 19.86
N ALA A 69 -16.78 -31.03 20.70
CA ALA A 69 -15.67 -31.51 21.52
C ALA A 69 -14.52 -32.09 20.68
N THR A 70 -14.81 -32.49 19.45
CA THR A 70 -13.80 -33.03 18.52
C THR A 70 -13.75 -32.17 17.27
N GLN A 71 -12.57 -31.66 16.95
CA GLN A 71 -12.38 -30.94 15.69
C GLN A 71 -12.71 -31.85 14.50
N PRO A 72 -13.54 -31.40 13.54
CA PRO A 72 -13.81 -32.19 12.33
C PRO A 72 -12.51 -32.60 11.63
N ALA A 73 -12.45 -33.83 11.15
CA ALA A 73 -11.32 -34.28 10.34
C ALA A 73 -11.21 -33.43 9.07
N ALA A 74 -9.98 -33.12 8.67
CA ALA A 74 -9.75 -32.43 7.41
C ALA A 74 -10.33 -33.24 6.25
N GLY A 75 -11.15 -32.58 5.40
CA GLY A 75 -11.67 -33.18 4.18
C GLY A 75 -10.55 -33.41 3.14
N GLU A 76 -10.81 -34.23 2.15
CA GLU A 76 -9.88 -34.42 1.04
C GLU A 76 -9.65 -33.11 0.29
N GLN A 77 -8.37 -32.80 0.06
CA GLN A 77 -7.99 -31.64 -0.74
C GLN A 77 -8.42 -31.84 -2.19
N ARG A 78 -9.36 -31.03 -2.66
CA ARG A 78 -9.73 -31.01 -4.06
C ARG A 78 -8.60 -30.38 -4.88
N PRO A 79 -8.24 -30.96 -6.04
CA PRO A 79 -7.25 -30.37 -6.92
C PRO A 79 -7.69 -28.97 -7.36
N PHE A 80 -6.90 -27.97 -7.03
CA PHE A 80 -7.12 -26.60 -7.51
C PHE A 80 -6.51 -26.46 -8.90
N ARG A 81 -7.35 -26.23 -9.90
CA ARG A 81 -6.93 -26.03 -11.30
C ARG A 81 -7.23 -24.59 -11.70
N LEU A 82 -6.22 -23.91 -12.21
CA LEU A 82 -6.36 -22.58 -12.78
C LEU A 82 -6.59 -22.65 -14.28
N PRO A 83 -7.37 -21.71 -14.85
CA PRO A 83 -7.42 -21.51 -16.29
C PRO A 83 -6.02 -21.22 -16.83
N ALA A 84 -5.75 -21.72 -18.03
CA ALA A 84 -4.47 -21.49 -18.69
C ALA A 84 -4.36 -20.04 -19.13
N VAL A 85 -3.18 -19.43 -18.91
CA VAL A 85 -2.85 -18.13 -19.48
C VAL A 85 -2.48 -18.32 -20.95
N LYS A 86 -3.12 -17.57 -21.85
CA LYS A 86 -2.83 -17.56 -23.29
C LYS A 86 -2.00 -16.31 -23.65
N PRO A 87 -0.68 -16.41 -23.79
CA PRO A 87 0.14 -15.28 -24.19
C PRO A 87 0.11 -15.09 -25.72
N PHE A 88 -0.02 -13.84 -26.17
CA PHE A 88 0.12 -13.45 -27.57
C PHE A 88 0.65 -12.02 -27.67
N THR A 89 0.92 -11.55 -28.91
CA THR A 89 1.42 -10.20 -29.14
C THR A 89 0.48 -9.46 -30.09
N LEU A 90 0.19 -8.21 -29.80
CA LEU A 90 -0.59 -7.29 -30.63
C LEU A 90 0.30 -6.69 -31.74
N LYS A 91 -0.33 -6.07 -32.75
CA LYS A 91 0.39 -5.36 -33.83
C LYS A 91 1.29 -4.24 -33.31
N SER A 92 0.90 -3.59 -32.21
CA SER A 92 1.67 -2.56 -31.52
C SER A 92 2.92 -3.09 -30.79
N GLY A 93 3.10 -4.42 -30.70
CA GLY A 93 4.17 -5.06 -29.93
C GLY A 93 3.84 -5.32 -28.47
N ILE A 94 2.67 -4.92 -27.99
CA ILE A 94 2.21 -5.20 -26.61
C ILE A 94 2.07 -6.70 -26.41
N LYS A 95 2.69 -7.21 -25.35
CA LYS A 95 2.52 -8.61 -24.93
C LYS A 95 1.24 -8.74 -24.09
N VAL A 96 0.32 -9.59 -24.54
CA VAL A 96 -0.94 -9.86 -23.86
C VAL A 96 -0.85 -11.17 -23.09
N TYR A 97 -1.45 -11.20 -21.91
CA TYR A 97 -1.63 -12.38 -21.06
C TYR A 97 -3.12 -12.51 -20.78
N LEU A 98 -3.81 -13.34 -21.58
CA LEU A 98 -5.25 -13.53 -21.52
C LEU A 98 -5.62 -14.78 -20.72
N VAL A 99 -6.61 -14.62 -19.83
CA VAL A 99 -7.31 -15.70 -19.16
C VAL A 99 -8.79 -15.59 -19.49
N GLU A 100 -9.26 -16.41 -20.41
CA GLU A 100 -10.69 -16.47 -20.78
C GLU A 100 -11.49 -17.12 -19.67
N GLN A 101 -12.51 -16.40 -19.16
CA GLN A 101 -13.38 -16.87 -18.08
C GLN A 101 -14.82 -16.39 -18.35
N HIS A 102 -15.66 -17.28 -18.88
CA HIS A 102 -17.01 -16.98 -19.33
C HIS A 102 -18.11 -17.28 -18.29
N THR A 103 -17.72 -17.54 -17.03
CA THR A 103 -18.68 -17.87 -15.96
C THR A 103 -19.52 -16.67 -15.54
N LEU A 104 -18.92 -15.48 -15.57
CA LEU A 104 -19.56 -14.21 -15.26
C LEU A 104 -19.30 -13.23 -16.40
N PRO A 105 -20.25 -12.36 -16.76
CA PRO A 105 -20.09 -11.38 -17.83
C PRO A 105 -19.25 -10.17 -17.36
N LEU A 106 -18.05 -10.45 -16.87
CA LEU A 106 -17.11 -9.46 -16.32
C LEU A 106 -15.79 -9.49 -17.08
N VAL A 107 -15.23 -8.32 -17.33
CA VAL A 107 -13.92 -8.14 -17.92
C VAL A 107 -13.07 -7.25 -17.03
N SER A 108 -11.87 -7.71 -16.72
CA SER A 108 -10.84 -6.93 -16.01
C SER A 108 -9.59 -6.84 -16.86
N MET A 109 -9.05 -5.64 -17.05
CA MET A 109 -7.83 -5.38 -17.79
C MET A 109 -6.85 -4.56 -16.96
N ASP A 110 -5.56 -4.78 -17.17
CA ASP A 110 -4.47 -3.96 -16.61
C ASP A 110 -3.39 -3.77 -17.69
N LEU A 111 -3.30 -2.57 -18.21
CA LEU A 111 -2.27 -2.16 -19.15
C LEU A 111 -1.10 -1.58 -18.37
N THR A 112 -0.05 -2.37 -18.22
CA THR A 112 1.11 -2.09 -17.36
C THR A 112 2.27 -1.56 -18.20
N PHE A 113 2.93 -0.53 -17.67
CA PHE A 113 4.12 0.10 -18.27
C PHE A 113 5.31 -0.02 -17.31
N ASP A 114 6.51 0.07 -17.85
CA ASP A 114 7.71 0.35 -17.06
C ASP A 114 7.65 1.82 -16.55
N GLY A 115 8.39 2.13 -15.49
CA GLY A 115 8.39 3.46 -14.86
C GLY A 115 7.99 3.36 -13.38
N GLY A 116 7.44 4.44 -12.83
CA GLY A 116 7.08 4.54 -11.42
C GLY A 116 8.02 5.44 -10.63
N SER A 117 7.87 5.49 -9.30
CA SER A 117 8.56 6.46 -8.44
C SER A 117 10.09 6.35 -8.45
N ALA A 118 10.65 5.18 -8.75
CA ALA A 118 12.09 5.02 -8.93
C ALA A 118 12.67 5.81 -10.11
N SER A 119 11.83 6.30 -11.01
CA SER A 119 12.18 7.13 -12.16
C SER A 119 11.91 8.61 -11.92
N ASP A 120 11.42 9.00 -10.75
CA ASP A 120 11.16 10.39 -10.42
C ASP A 120 12.48 11.19 -10.40
N PRO A 121 12.53 12.38 -11.01
CA PRO A 121 13.69 13.24 -10.90
C PRO A 121 13.91 13.70 -9.46
N LYS A 122 15.17 13.83 -9.07
CA LYS A 122 15.52 14.37 -7.75
C LYS A 122 14.88 15.75 -7.53
N GLY A 123 14.22 15.91 -6.38
CA GLY A 123 13.47 17.11 -6.01
C GLY A 123 12.03 17.14 -6.52
N LYS A 124 11.60 16.11 -7.27
CA LYS A 124 10.22 15.90 -7.72
C LYS A 124 9.70 14.51 -7.32
N GLU A 125 10.13 14.02 -6.16
CA GLU A 125 9.68 12.75 -5.61
C GLU A 125 8.15 12.76 -5.41
N GLY A 126 7.48 11.78 -6.00
CA GLY A 126 6.01 11.71 -6.10
C GLY A 126 5.46 12.05 -7.49
N LEU A 127 6.33 12.41 -8.46
CA LEU A 127 5.92 12.78 -9.83
C LEU A 127 5.09 11.67 -10.49
N ALA A 128 5.60 10.44 -10.54
CA ALA A 128 4.89 9.30 -11.12
C ALA A 128 3.49 9.14 -10.52
N SER A 129 3.40 9.19 -9.20
CA SER A 129 2.12 9.04 -8.48
C SER A 129 1.13 10.18 -8.77
N VAL A 130 1.61 11.43 -8.82
CA VAL A 130 0.78 12.59 -9.17
C VAL A 130 0.29 12.49 -10.60
N CYS A 131 1.20 12.21 -11.56
CA CYS A 131 0.88 12.24 -12.98
C CYS A 131 -0.03 11.07 -13.38
N MET A 132 0.16 9.88 -12.83
CA MET A 132 -0.76 8.77 -13.05
C MET A 132 -2.14 9.04 -12.45
N ALA A 133 -2.23 9.66 -11.27
CA ALA A 133 -3.51 10.03 -10.68
C ALA A 133 -4.23 11.11 -11.50
N MET A 134 -3.51 12.03 -12.16
CA MET A 134 -4.11 13.03 -13.05
C MET A 134 -4.84 12.44 -14.26
N LEU A 135 -4.48 11.24 -14.71
CA LEU A 135 -5.16 10.56 -15.82
C LEU A 135 -6.64 10.30 -15.55
N THR A 136 -7.02 10.12 -14.28
CA THR A 136 -8.40 9.82 -13.86
C THR A 136 -9.16 11.04 -13.33
N GLU A 137 -8.58 12.26 -13.43
CA GLU A 137 -9.27 13.51 -13.09
C GLU A 137 -10.11 14.03 -14.27
N GLY A 138 -10.52 13.16 -15.21
CA GLY A 138 -11.31 13.44 -16.39
C GLY A 138 -10.51 13.34 -17.68
N THR A 139 -11.21 13.43 -18.80
CA THR A 139 -10.65 13.38 -20.17
C THR A 139 -10.68 14.76 -20.83
N ALA A 140 -10.11 14.90 -22.01
CA ALA A 140 -10.23 16.17 -22.76
C ALA A 140 -11.69 16.57 -23.00
N ARG A 141 -12.60 15.59 -23.12
CA ARG A 141 -14.02 15.78 -23.41
C ARG A 141 -14.88 15.90 -22.12
N LEU A 142 -14.58 15.10 -21.10
CA LEU A 142 -15.36 15.02 -19.88
C LEU A 142 -14.57 15.61 -18.72
N ASP A 143 -15.19 16.46 -17.91
CA ASP A 143 -14.60 16.84 -16.63
C ASP A 143 -14.63 15.67 -15.64
N LYS A 144 -14.07 15.88 -14.45
CA LYS A 144 -13.94 14.82 -13.44
C LYS A 144 -15.30 14.22 -13.03
N ILE A 145 -16.31 15.07 -12.87
CA ILE A 145 -17.66 14.63 -12.42
C ILE A 145 -18.32 13.86 -13.55
N GLN A 146 -18.35 14.42 -14.75
CA GLN A 146 -18.92 13.78 -15.94
C GLN A 146 -18.23 12.44 -16.25
N PHE A 147 -16.91 12.36 -16.08
CA PHE A 147 -16.16 11.12 -16.27
C PHE A 147 -16.55 10.05 -15.22
N ALA A 148 -16.70 10.46 -13.96
CA ALA A 148 -17.12 9.55 -12.90
C ALA A 148 -18.57 9.07 -13.11
N GLU A 149 -19.48 9.97 -13.51
CA GLU A 149 -20.87 9.64 -13.83
C GLU A 149 -20.95 8.68 -15.03
N ALA A 150 -20.21 8.95 -16.11
CA ALA A 150 -20.18 8.07 -17.28
C ALA A 150 -19.71 6.64 -16.98
N LEU A 151 -18.79 6.47 -16.03
CA LEU A 151 -18.38 5.16 -15.54
C LEU A 151 -19.43 4.52 -14.62
N ALA A 152 -20.06 5.32 -13.74
CA ALA A 152 -21.09 4.84 -12.82
C ALA A 152 -22.33 4.34 -13.56
N ASP A 153 -22.77 5.04 -14.61
CA ASP A 153 -23.94 4.69 -15.43
C ASP A 153 -23.83 3.31 -16.07
N VAL A 154 -22.61 2.85 -16.32
CA VAL A 154 -22.33 1.53 -16.90
C VAL A 154 -21.71 0.55 -15.87
N ALA A 155 -21.78 0.89 -14.57
CA ALA A 155 -21.23 0.08 -13.48
C ALA A 155 -19.77 -0.38 -13.75
N SER A 156 -18.95 0.52 -14.29
CA SER A 156 -17.60 0.24 -14.74
C SER A 156 -16.57 1.10 -14.00
N SER A 157 -15.31 0.78 -14.18
CA SER A 157 -14.21 1.51 -13.57
C SER A 157 -13.03 1.65 -14.53
N VAL A 158 -12.41 2.81 -14.52
CA VAL A 158 -11.08 3.07 -15.11
C VAL A 158 -10.22 3.68 -14.01
N GLY A 159 -9.09 3.07 -13.74
CA GLY A 159 -8.16 3.50 -12.71
C GLY A 159 -6.74 3.66 -13.26
N ALA A 160 -5.89 4.40 -12.54
CA ALA A 160 -4.48 4.51 -12.84
C ALA A 160 -3.66 4.40 -11.55
N TYR A 161 -2.48 3.81 -11.64
CA TYR A 161 -1.58 3.62 -10.49
C TYR A 161 -0.12 3.79 -10.89
N ALA A 162 0.70 4.15 -9.90
CA ALA A 162 2.15 4.05 -9.97
C ALA A 162 2.66 3.33 -8.71
N SER A 163 3.64 2.45 -8.86
CA SER A 163 4.44 1.83 -7.81
C SER A 163 5.90 2.24 -7.96
N ASP A 164 6.81 1.53 -7.29
CA ASP A 164 8.23 1.90 -7.34
C ASP A 164 8.82 1.75 -8.75
N ASP A 165 8.53 0.66 -9.46
CA ASP A 165 9.16 0.35 -10.75
C ASP A 165 8.17 -0.12 -11.83
N THR A 166 6.87 0.06 -11.60
CA THR A 166 5.79 -0.19 -12.57
C THR A 166 4.65 0.80 -12.37
N GLN A 167 3.87 0.98 -13.43
CA GLN A 167 2.67 1.80 -13.43
C GLN A 167 1.67 1.24 -14.42
N GLY A 168 0.43 1.65 -14.36
CA GLY A 168 -0.58 1.11 -15.26
C GLY A 168 -1.92 1.81 -15.22
N ILE A 169 -2.75 1.44 -16.19
CA ILE A 169 -4.14 1.85 -16.30
C ILE A 169 -5.00 0.60 -16.27
N THR A 170 -5.98 0.57 -15.40
CA THR A 170 -6.88 -0.57 -15.21
C THR A 170 -8.27 -0.28 -15.75
N LEU A 171 -8.96 -1.33 -16.18
CA LEU A 171 -10.35 -1.30 -16.60
C LEU A 171 -11.09 -2.45 -15.93
N GLY A 172 -12.28 -2.16 -15.41
CA GLY A 172 -13.24 -3.15 -14.95
C GLY A 172 -14.61 -2.86 -15.58
N SER A 173 -15.24 -3.83 -16.23
CA SER A 173 -16.50 -3.64 -16.93
C SER A 173 -17.36 -4.90 -16.96
N LEU A 174 -18.67 -4.72 -17.08
CA LEU A 174 -19.54 -5.76 -17.60
C LEU A 174 -19.29 -5.94 -19.10
N SER A 175 -19.33 -7.19 -19.62
CA SER A 175 -19.10 -7.49 -21.05
C SER A 175 -20.04 -6.67 -21.95
N LYS A 176 -21.29 -6.47 -21.58
CA LYS A 176 -22.29 -5.70 -22.35
C LYS A 176 -21.99 -4.19 -22.44
N HIS A 177 -21.14 -3.66 -21.55
CA HIS A 177 -20.78 -2.24 -21.49
C HIS A 177 -19.31 -2.01 -21.87
N LEU A 178 -18.61 -3.06 -22.32
CA LEU A 178 -17.18 -2.99 -22.59
C LEU A 178 -16.82 -1.94 -23.63
N ASP A 179 -17.61 -1.78 -24.70
CA ASP A 179 -17.36 -0.76 -25.74
C ASP A 179 -17.32 0.66 -25.15
N THR A 180 -18.31 1.01 -24.33
CA THR A 180 -18.38 2.32 -23.66
C THR A 180 -17.21 2.50 -22.69
N THR A 181 -16.94 1.47 -21.87
CA THR A 181 -15.85 1.53 -20.88
C THR A 181 -14.48 1.59 -21.55
N PHE A 182 -14.30 0.84 -22.66
CA PHE A 182 -13.04 0.87 -23.41
C PHE A 182 -12.81 2.23 -24.09
N ALA A 183 -13.86 2.88 -24.60
CA ALA A 183 -13.73 4.24 -25.11
C ALA A 183 -13.22 5.21 -24.03
N LEU A 184 -13.79 5.16 -22.81
CA LEU A 184 -13.32 5.96 -21.68
C LEU A 184 -11.89 5.60 -21.26
N PHE A 185 -11.52 4.33 -21.30
CA PHE A 185 -10.15 3.88 -21.04
C PHE A 185 -9.16 4.44 -22.08
N VAL A 186 -9.52 4.43 -23.37
CA VAL A 186 -8.70 5.03 -24.44
C VAL A 186 -8.58 6.54 -24.27
N GLU A 187 -9.67 7.23 -23.92
CA GLU A 187 -9.61 8.67 -23.61
C GLU A 187 -8.67 8.95 -22.43
N THR A 188 -8.74 8.15 -21.36
CA THR A 188 -7.84 8.26 -20.20
C THR A 188 -6.37 8.11 -20.60
N LEU A 189 -6.06 7.18 -21.49
CA LEU A 189 -4.71 6.91 -21.97
C LEU A 189 -4.20 7.97 -22.96
N ARG A 190 -5.06 8.38 -23.93
CA ARG A 190 -4.64 9.14 -25.11
C ARG A 190 -4.99 10.62 -25.04
N SER A 191 -6.01 10.97 -24.28
CA SER A 191 -6.57 12.32 -24.22
C SER A 191 -7.01 12.68 -22.79
N PRO A 192 -6.12 12.53 -21.79
CA PRO A 192 -6.45 12.91 -20.42
C PRO A 192 -6.70 14.42 -20.33
N GLY A 193 -7.54 14.83 -19.38
CA GLY A 193 -7.99 16.21 -19.25
C GLY A 193 -6.89 17.21 -18.89
N PHE A 194 -5.98 16.84 -18.02
CA PHE A 194 -4.85 17.66 -17.52
C PHE A 194 -5.22 19.14 -17.28
N ARG A 195 -6.35 19.36 -16.58
CA ARG A 195 -6.83 20.72 -16.25
C ARG A 195 -6.05 21.29 -15.08
N ALA A 196 -5.67 22.57 -15.17
CA ALA A 196 -4.90 23.26 -14.13
C ALA A 196 -5.63 23.26 -12.78
N THR A 197 -6.96 23.47 -12.79
CA THR A 197 -7.77 23.46 -11.56
C THR A 197 -7.76 22.11 -10.84
N ASP A 198 -7.78 20.99 -11.58
CA ASP A 198 -7.72 19.64 -11.02
C ASP A 198 -6.34 19.32 -10.48
N PHE A 199 -5.31 19.74 -11.20
CA PHE A 199 -3.92 19.62 -10.77
C PHE A 199 -3.65 20.38 -9.47
N ASP A 200 -4.04 21.65 -9.40
CA ASP A 200 -3.84 22.48 -8.20
C ASP A 200 -4.56 21.89 -6.98
N ARG A 201 -5.80 21.41 -7.17
CA ARG A 201 -6.56 20.75 -6.13
C ARG A 201 -5.87 19.46 -5.67
N MET A 202 -5.34 18.66 -6.60
CA MET A 202 -4.62 17.42 -6.28
C MET A 202 -3.34 17.70 -5.51
N ILE A 203 -2.51 18.65 -5.96
CA ILE A 203 -1.27 19.02 -5.27
C ILE A 203 -1.56 19.51 -3.86
N LYS A 204 -2.54 20.41 -3.67
CA LYS A 204 -2.94 20.90 -2.33
C LYS A 204 -3.34 19.74 -1.41
N ARG A 205 -4.19 18.83 -1.89
CA ARG A 205 -4.63 17.65 -1.13
C ARG A 205 -3.47 16.72 -0.76
N ARG A 206 -2.52 16.50 -1.68
CA ARG A 206 -1.35 15.65 -1.41
C ARG A 206 -0.38 16.28 -0.42
N ILE A 207 -0.15 17.58 -0.51
CA ILE A 207 0.66 18.34 0.47
C ILE A 207 0.04 18.21 1.86
N GLU A 208 -1.29 18.38 1.97
CA GLU A 208 -1.98 18.24 3.24
C GLU A 208 -1.90 16.79 3.78
N GLY A 209 -2.03 15.78 2.90
CA GLY A 209 -1.82 14.38 3.26
C GLY A 209 -0.40 14.10 3.79
N VAL A 210 0.62 14.71 3.20
CA VAL A 210 2.01 14.62 3.73
C VAL A 210 2.10 15.25 5.13
N ARG A 211 1.52 16.44 5.34
CA ARG A 211 1.50 17.10 6.65
C ARG A 211 0.81 16.25 7.72
N GLN A 212 -0.37 15.74 7.42
CA GLN A 212 -1.11 14.87 8.33
C GLN A 212 -0.34 13.59 8.66
N SER A 213 0.35 13.01 7.68
CA SER A 213 1.16 11.80 7.90
C SER A 213 2.31 12.01 8.88
N LYS A 214 2.82 13.24 9.00
CA LYS A 214 3.89 13.60 9.95
C LYS A 214 3.42 13.70 11.40
N GLY A 215 2.12 13.77 11.65
CA GLY A 215 1.52 13.80 12.99
C GLY A 215 1.24 12.41 13.60
N ASN A 216 1.49 11.32 12.89
CA ASN A 216 1.16 9.98 13.35
C ASN A 216 2.40 9.07 13.33
N PRO A 217 2.78 8.42 14.46
CA PRO A 217 3.99 7.59 14.53
C PRO A 217 4.05 6.45 13.52
N ALA A 218 2.92 5.77 13.24
CA ALA A 218 2.87 4.69 12.27
C ALA A 218 3.09 5.20 10.83
N SER A 219 2.52 6.36 10.50
CA SER A 219 2.71 7.01 9.21
C SER A 219 4.15 7.49 9.03
N VAL A 220 4.75 8.08 10.06
CA VAL A 220 6.16 8.50 10.05
C VAL A 220 7.07 7.28 9.89
N ALA A 221 6.86 6.20 10.65
CA ALA A 221 7.64 4.98 10.51
C ALA A 221 7.57 4.40 9.09
N SER A 222 6.37 4.39 8.48
CA SER A 222 6.18 3.96 7.09
C SER A 222 6.94 4.85 6.10
N ARG A 223 6.94 6.18 6.30
CA ARG A 223 7.64 7.14 5.44
C ARG A 223 9.16 6.99 5.49
N VAL A 224 9.71 6.81 6.69
CA VAL A 224 11.17 6.81 6.90
C VAL A 224 11.81 5.41 6.81
N ALA A 225 11.03 4.33 6.78
CA ALA A 225 11.55 2.96 6.69
C ALA A 225 12.41 2.73 5.43
N ALA A 226 11.97 3.24 4.28
CA ALA A 226 12.68 3.09 3.02
C ALA A 226 14.01 3.88 2.99
N PRO A 227 14.07 5.19 3.31
CA PRO A 227 15.35 5.91 3.41
C PRO A 227 16.30 5.34 4.47
N VAL A 228 15.78 4.83 5.59
CA VAL A 228 16.59 4.16 6.62
C VAL A 228 17.23 2.89 6.08
N LEU A 229 16.49 2.09 5.31
CA LEU A 229 16.98 0.81 4.79
C LEU A 229 17.83 0.96 3.53
N TYR A 230 17.37 1.76 2.56
CA TYR A 230 18.04 1.90 1.25
C TYR A 230 19.05 3.05 1.21
N GLY A 231 18.94 4.02 2.10
CA GLY A 231 19.63 5.30 2.01
C GLY A 231 18.95 6.26 1.02
N THR A 232 19.00 7.56 1.30
CA THR A 232 18.32 8.62 0.50
C THR A 232 18.88 8.79 -0.92
N ALA A 233 20.07 8.25 -1.21
CA ALA A 233 20.65 8.26 -2.54
C ALA A 233 20.12 7.15 -3.46
N HIS A 234 19.45 6.14 -2.90
CA HIS A 234 18.86 5.05 -3.67
C HIS A 234 17.45 5.43 -4.14
N PRO A 235 17.04 5.12 -5.39
CA PRO A 235 15.69 5.46 -5.87
C PRO A 235 14.54 4.93 -4.99
N PHE A 236 14.72 3.77 -4.34
CA PHE A 236 13.73 3.23 -3.39
C PHE A 236 13.82 3.83 -1.99
N GLY A 237 14.82 4.67 -1.72
CA GLY A 237 14.99 5.35 -0.43
C GLY A 237 14.54 6.81 -0.44
N THR A 238 13.86 7.25 -1.48
CA THR A 238 13.33 8.61 -1.59
C THR A 238 12.02 8.77 -0.82
N VAL A 239 11.73 10.00 -0.38
CA VAL A 239 10.49 10.35 0.33
C VAL A 239 9.81 11.51 -0.39
N THR A 240 8.53 11.36 -0.64
CA THR A 240 7.70 12.47 -1.12
C THR A 240 7.51 13.49 0.00
N THR A 241 7.90 14.74 -0.24
CA THR A 241 7.81 15.86 0.70
C THR A 241 6.89 16.94 0.18
N GLU A 242 6.52 17.91 1.03
CA GLU A 242 5.77 19.10 0.58
C GLU A 242 6.56 19.91 -0.45
N ALA A 243 7.89 19.94 -0.31
CA ALA A 243 8.77 20.67 -1.24
C ALA A 243 8.81 19.96 -2.61
N SER A 244 8.99 18.64 -2.63
CA SER A 244 9.00 17.87 -3.88
C SER A 244 7.66 17.95 -4.62
N LEU A 245 6.53 17.89 -3.89
CA LEU A 245 5.20 18.06 -4.48
C LEU A 245 4.97 19.45 -5.06
N LYS A 246 5.44 20.52 -4.40
CA LYS A 246 5.36 21.90 -4.91
C LYS A 246 6.22 22.12 -6.16
N ALA A 247 7.28 21.35 -6.34
CA ALA A 247 8.16 21.44 -7.50
C ALA A 247 7.59 20.76 -8.75
N ILE A 248 6.57 19.91 -8.61
CA ILE A 248 5.89 19.26 -9.72
C ILE A 248 4.97 20.26 -10.41
N THR A 249 4.98 20.29 -11.74
CA THR A 249 4.10 21.12 -12.56
C THR A 249 3.14 20.29 -13.40
N LEU A 250 2.08 20.90 -13.89
CA LEU A 250 1.16 20.23 -14.83
C LEU A 250 1.88 19.81 -16.12
N GLU A 251 2.85 20.60 -16.58
CA GLU A 251 3.64 20.31 -17.77
C GLU A 251 4.54 19.10 -17.55
N ASP A 252 5.05 18.89 -16.34
CA ASP A 252 5.76 17.67 -15.98
C ASP A 252 4.85 16.44 -16.18
N CYS A 253 3.57 16.53 -15.81
CA CYS A 253 2.63 15.40 -15.96
C CYS A 253 2.27 15.12 -17.42
N LYS A 254 2.13 16.15 -18.25
CA LYS A 254 1.95 15.96 -19.71
C LYS A 254 3.18 15.28 -20.32
N THR A 255 4.36 15.78 -20.00
CA THR A 255 5.63 15.21 -20.44
C THR A 255 5.80 13.78 -19.93
N TYR A 256 5.45 13.52 -18.67
CA TYR A 256 5.50 12.18 -18.08
C TYR A 256 4.62 11.19 -18.84
N ALA A 257 3.35 11.55 -19.08
CA ALA A 257 2.42 10.71 -19.82
C ALA A 257 2.92 10.41 -21.25
N ALA A 258 3.36 11.44 -21.98
CA ALA A 258 3.91 11.30 -23.32
C ALA A 258 5.19 10.45 -23.37
N THR A 259 5.98 10.44 -22.29
CA THR A 259 7.25 9.72 -22.23
C THR A 259 7.08 8.25 -21.84
N TRP A 260 6.23 7.97 -20.85
CA TRP A 260 6.16 6.66 -20.21
C TRP A 260 5.01 5.79 -20.67
N LEU A 261 3.89 6.37 -21.15
CA LEU A 261 2.70 5.61 -21.54
C LEU A 261 2.73 5.24 -23.03
N GLU A 262 3.81 4.59 -23.43
CA GLU A 262 4.06 4.19 -24.83
C GLU A 262 3.96 2.67 -25.00
N PRO A 263 3.47 2.15 -26.15
CA PRO A 263 3.11 0.74 -26.33
C PRO A 263 4.29 -0.22 -26.30
N ALA A 264 5.46 0.21 -26.75
CA ALA A 264 6.63 -0.66 -26.74
C ALA A 264 7.02 -1.03 -25.30
N ARG A 265 7.14 -2.31 -25.03
CA ARG A 265 7.36 -2.94 -23.70
C ARG A 265 6.16 -2.90 -22.75
N ALA A 266 5.04 -2.31 -23.14
CA ALA A 266 3.82 -2.44 -22.37
C ALA A 266 3.36 -3.91 -22.31
N LYS A 267 2.65 -4.27 -21.24
CA LYS A 267 2.06 -5.59 -21.07
C LYS A 267 0.59 -5.40 -20.73
N LEU A 268 -0.25 -6.16 -21.38
CA LEU A 268 -1.69 -6.16 -21.13
C LEU A 268 -2.08 -7.48 -20.46
N PHE A 269 -2.68 -7.37 -19.29
CA PHE A 269 -3.28 -8.50 -18.59
C PHE A 269 -4.79 -8.41 -18.74
N VAL A 270 -5.43 -9.51 -19.12
CA VAL A 270 -6.88 -9.60 -19.33
C VAL A 270 -7.40 -10.86 -18.66
N VAL A 271 -8.40 -10.72 -17.82
CA VAL A 271 -9.14 -11.83 -17.21
C VAL A 271 -10.62 -11.54 -17.35
N GLY A 272 -11.39 -12.50 -17.85
CA GLY A 272 -12.83 -12.40 -17.92
C GLY A 272 -13.46 -12.92 -19.20
N ASP A 273 -14.68 -12.46 -19.43
CA ASP A 273 -15.54 -12.88 -20.54
C ASP A 273 -15.15 -12.16 -21.84
N LEU A 274 -13.98 -12.55 -22.36
CA LEU A 274 -13.40 -11.95 -23.56
C LEU A 274 -12.46 -12.94 -24.26
N THR A 275 -12.59 -13.05 -25.57
CA THR A 275 -11.75 -13.90 -26.42
C THR A 275 -10.51 -13.14 -26.95
N GLU A 276 -9.49 -13.87 -27.44
CA GLU A 276 -8.33 -13.27 -28.10
C GLU A 276 -8.74 -12.40 -29.28
N ALA A 277 -9.69 -12.84 -30.11
CA ALA A 277 -10.15 -12.08 -31.27
C ALA A 277 -10.75 -10.72 -30.87
N GLN A 278 -11.52 -10.68 -29.78
CA GLN A 278 -12.09 -9.44 -29.26
C GLN A 278 -11.00 -8.53 -28.66
N VAL A 279 -10.04 -9.07 -27.91
CA VAL A 279 -8.89 -8.26 -27.41
C VAL A 279 -8.14 -7.62 -28.58
N ARG A 280 -7.90 -8.36 -29.66
CA ARG A 280 -7.28 -7.82 -30.88
C ARG A 280 -8.15 -6.76 -31.55
N ALA A 281 -9.46 -6.94 -31.59
CA ALA A 281 -10.38 -5.95 -32.16
C ALA A 281 -10.30 -4.61 -31.39
N TYR A 282 -10.21 -4.64 -30.08
CA TYR A 282 -10.08 -3.44 -29.24
C TYR A 282 -8.69 -2.77 -29.39
N PHE A 283 -7.61 -3.52 -29.23
CA PHE A 283 -6.27 -2.94 -29.12
C PHE A 283 -5.54 -2.78 -30.46
N ASP A 284 -5.85 -3.58 -31.47
CA ASP A 284 -5.33 -3.43 -32.85
C ASP A 284 -6.29 -2.60 -33.73
N GLY A 285 -7.41 -2.10 -33.16
CA GLY A 285 -8.42 -1.30 -33.83
C GLY A 285 -8.01 0.16 -34.03
N GLU A 286 -8.88 0.92 -34.69
CA GLU A 286 -8.63 2.31 -35.12
C GLU A 286 -8.30 3.24 -33.94
N ALA A 287 -8.98 3.07 -32.79
CA ALA A 287 -8.81 3.92 -31.61
C ALA A 287 -7.37 4.00 -31.08
N LEU A 288 -6.57 2.95 -31.30
CA LEU A 288 -5.17 2.86 -30.87
C LEU A 288 -4.18 2.74 -32.03
N ALA A 289 -4.63 2.80 -33.29
CA ALA A 289 -3.78 2.63 -34.47
C ALA A 289 -2.63 3.65 -34.56
N SER A 290 -2.85 4.87 -34.09
CA SER A 290 -1.85 5.94 -34.06
C SER A 290 -0.95 5.88 -32.81
N TRP A 291 -1.25 5.02 -31.83
CA TRP A 291 -0.47 4.90 -30.59
C TRP A 291 0.80 4.08 -30.84
N LYS A 292 1.91 4.78 -31.06
CA LYS A 292 3.21 4.21 -31.39
C LYS A 292 4.29 4.97 -30.63
N GLY A 293 5.28 4.26 -30.15
CA GLY A 293 6.40 4.85 -29.44
C GLY A 293 7.05 3.85 -28.50
N ALA A 294 8.15 4.25 -27.89
CA ALA A 294 8.90 3.46 -26.94
C ALA A 294 9.32 4.33 -25.75
N PRO A 295 8.93 3.96 -24.52
CA PRO A 295 9.39 4.68 -23.35
C PRO A 295 10.90 4.48 -23.15
N PRO A 296 11.59 5.37 -22.40
CA PRO A 296 12.97 5.18 -22.04
C PRO A 296 13.16 3.85 -21.31
N LYS A 297 14.35 3.25 -21.45
CA LYS A 297 14.67 2.06 -20.65
C LYS A 297 14.72 2.47 -19.19
N PRO A 298 14.09 1.70 -18.28
CA PRO A 298 14.21 1.96 -16.85
C PRO A 298 15.69 1.99 -16.44
N ALA A 299 16.05 2.92 -15.57
CA ALA A 299 17.39 2.99 -15.02
C ALA A 299 17.71 1.68 -14.28
N ARG A 300 18.94 1.18 -14.40
CA ARG A 300 19.38 0.07 -13.58
C ARG A 300 19.48 0.53 -12.13
N LEU A 301 18.72 -0.11 -11.26
CA LEU A 301 18.78 0.17 -9.84
C LEU A 301 20.16 -0.21 -9.27
N PRO A 302 20.80 0.68 -8.52
CA PRO A 302 22.05 0.36 -7.84
C PRO A 302 21.82 -0.73 -6.79
N THR A 303 22.86 -1.50 -6.46
CA THR A 303 22.77 -2.40 -5.31
C THR A 303 22.66 -1.56 -4.04
N PRO A 304 21.62 -1.75 -3.22
CA PRO A 304 21.43 -0.93 -2.04
C PRO A 304 22.56 -1.20 -1.03
N LYS A 305 23.04 -0.12 -0.42
CA LYS A 305 24.05 -0.15 0.65
C LYS A 305 23.42 0.50 1.88
N GLY A 306 22.58 -0.26 2.58
CA GLY A 306 21.97 0.22 3.81
C GLY A 306 22.98 0.33 4.95
N PRO A 307 22.75 1.23 5.90
CA PRO A 307 23.53 1.32 7.13
C PRO A 307 23.21 0.10 8.01
N ALA A 308 24.16 -0.83 8.13
CA ALA A 308 23.98 -2.00 8.96
C ALA A 308 24.10 -1.68 10.46
N GLY A 309 23.29 -2.37 11.27
CA GLY A 309 23.44 -2.42 12.72
C GLY A 309 23.21 -1.09 13.46
N ARG A 310 22.33 -0.20 12.96
CA ARG A 310 22.05 1.08 13.61
C ARG A 310 20.63 1.16 14.17
N ILE A 311 20.48 1.96 15.23
CA ILE A 311 19.18 2.40 15.72
C ILE A 311 18.90 3.79 15.13
N PHE A 312 17.77 3.91 14.42
CA PHE A 312 17.23 5.18 13.95
C PHE A 312 16.06 5.57 14.82
N PHE A 313 16.04 6.81 15.26
CA PHE A 313 15.01 7.30 16.14
C PHE A 313 14.37 8.58 15.59
N VAL A 314 13.03 8.61 15.53
CA VAL A 314 12.26 9.82 15.25
C VAL A 314 11.49 10.20 16.50
N HIS A 315 11.80 11.36 17.06
CA HIS A 315 11.12 11.89 18.23
C HIS A 315 9.75 12.45 17.83
N MET A 316 8.70 12.00 18.52
CA MET A 316 7.33 12.50 18.38
C MET A 316 6.76 12.85 19.76
N PRO A 317 6.84 14.12 20.18
CA PRO A 317 6.42 14.53 21.53
C PRO A 317 4.98 14.17 21.82
N GLY A 318 4.72 13.60 23.01
CA GLY A 318 3.38 13.25 23.47
C GLY A 318 2.72 12.08 22.74
N ALA A 319 3.43 11.34 21.91
CA ALA A 319 2.89 10.16 21.24
C ALA A 319 2.53 9.07 22.27
N ALA A 320 1.27 8.69 22.31
CA ALA A 320 0.78 7.64 23.22
C ALA A 320 1.29 6.24 22.87
N GLN A 321 1.66 6.04 21.61
CA GLN A 321 2.22 4.79 21.11
C GLN A 321 3.49 5.05 20.30
N SER A 322 4.42 4.10 20.36
CA SER A 322 5.60 4.07 19.53
C SER A 322 5.47 3.01 18.44
N GLN A 323 6.14 3.24 17.31
CA GLN A 323 6.40 2.23 16.30
C GLN A 323 7.82 1.69 16.46
N VAL A 324 7.96 0.38 16.51
CA VAL A 324 9.26 -0.30 16.56
C VAL A 324 9.36 -1.23 15.37
N SER A 325 10.44 -1.14 14.61
CA SER A 325 10.68 -1.99 13.46
C SER A 325 12.14 -2.46 13.42
N ALA A 326 12.35 -3.72 13.03
CA ALA A 326 13.65 -4.25 12.63
C ALA A 326 13.60 -4.56 11.13
N LEU A 327 14.56 -4.02 10.37
CA LEU A 327 14.58 -4.05 8.91
C LEU A 327 15.93 -4.55 8.42
N HIS A 328 15.95 -5.41 7.40
CA HIS A 328 17.16 -5.75 6.65
C HIS A 328 16.82 -6.23 5.24
N PHE A 329 17.83 -6.34 4.36
CA PHE A 329 17.64 -6.92 3.04
C PHE A 329 17.46 -8.43 3.11
N GLY A 330 16.61 -8.96 2.22
CA GLY A 330 16.25 -10.37 2.14
C GLY A 330 16.27 -10.91 0.70
N PRO A 331 15.77 -12.13 0.48
CA PRO A 331 15.72 -12.74 -0.83
C PRO A 331 14.69 -12.09 -1.75
N LYS A 332 14.99 -12.03 -3.04
CA LYS A 332 14.01 -11.63 -4.05
C LYS A 332 12.99 -12.75 -4.32
N ARG A 333 11.86 -12.40 -4.97
CA ARG A 333 10.71 -13.31 -5.17
C ARG A 333 11.04 -14.63 -5.90
N ASN A 334 11.94 -14.60 -6.86
CA ASN A 334 12.33 -15.77 -7.63
C ASN A 334 13.52 -16.55 -7.04
N ALA A 335 13.85 -16.36 -5.75
CA ALA A 335 14.85 -17.14 -5.07
C ALA A 335 14.43 -18.62 -4.98
N PRO A 336 15.36 -19.57 -5.12
CA PRO A 336 15.03 -21.01 -5.10
C PRO A 336 14.40 -21.49 -3.78
N ASP A 337 14.73 -20.83 -2.68
CA ASP A 337 14.26 -21.11 -1.32
C ASP A 337 13.08 -20.22 -0.88
N TYR A 338 12.37 -19.64 -1.87
CA TYR A 338 11.20 -18.79 -1.61
C TYR A 338 10.14 -19.45 -0.70
N PHE A 339 9.79 -20.71 -0.93
CA PHE A 339 8.79 -21.38 -0.11
C PHE A 339 9.24 -21.54 1.35
N ALA A 340 10.51 -21.85 1.57
CA ALA A 340 11.07 -21.97 2.92
C ALA A 340 11.08 -20.61 3.64
N THR A 341 11.50 -19.53 2.97
CA THR A 341 11.49 -18.18 3.54
C THR A 341 10.08 -17.66 3.75
N SER A 342 9.13 -18.01 2.86
CA SER A 342 7.71 -17.65 3.01
C SER A 342 7.08 -18.32 4.23
N MET A 343 7.33 -19.61 4.43
CA MET A 343 6.83 -20.34 5.61
C MET A 343 7.50 -19.86 6.89
N MET A 344 8.80 -19.57 6.85
CA MET A 344 9.50 -18.94 7.97
C MET A 344 8.83 -17.61 8.38
N GLY A 345 8.56 -16.74 7.42
CA GLY A 345 7.90 -15.46 7.68
C GLY A 345 6.48 -15.62 8.23
N ALA A 346 5.73 -16.63 7.74
CA ALA A 346 4.38 -16.93 8.23
C ALA A 346 4.40 -17.35 9.71
N VAL A 347 5.27 -18.28 10.08
CA VAL A 347 5.44 -18.71 11.49
C VAL A 347 5.95 -17.56 12.36
N PHE A 348 6.90 -16.77 11.86
CA PHE A 348 7.48 -15.66 12.62
C PHE A 348 6.47 -14.56 12.92
N GLY A 349 5.73 -14.06 11.89
CA GLY A 349 4.91 -12.87 12.06
C GLY A 349 3.73 -12.77 11.09
N GLY A 350 3.31 -13.87 10.45
CA GLY A 350 2.29 -13.85 9.39
C GLY A 350 0.85 -13.74 9.88
N GLY A 351 0.53 -14.18 11.08
CA GLY A 351 -0.84 -14.26 11.60
C GLY A 351 -0.97 -13.98 13.08
N PHE A 352 -2.18 -14.22 13.61
CA PHE A 352 -2.46 -14.06 15.04
C PHE A 352 -1.59 -14.99 15.88
N SER A 353 -1.50 -16.26 15.55
CA SER A 353 -0.73 -17.29 16.24
C SER A 353 0.76 -17.29 15.90
N SER A 354 1.27 -16.26 15.20
CA SER A 354 2.69 -16.13 14.91
C SER A 354 3.51 -15.80 16.16
N ARG A 355 4.78 -16.19 16.15
CA ARG A 355 5.66 -16.09 17.32
C ARG A 355 5.76 -14.69 17.89
N ILE A 356 6.01 -13.69 17.02
CA ILE A 356 6.18 -12.31 17.48
C ILE A 356 4.87 -11.71 18.01
N ASN A 357 3.71 -12.10 17.44
CA ASN A 357 2.42 -11.65 17.94
C ASN A 357 2.07 -12.30 19.27
N MET A 358 2.29 -13.60 19.42
CA MET A 358 2.07 -14.30 20.71
C MET A 358 2.98 -13.75 21.81
N ASN A 359 4.23 -13.40 21.49
CA ASN A 359 5.13 -12.77 22.44
C ASN A 359 4.66 -11.36 22.84
N LEU A 360 4.57 -10.44 21.87
CA LEU A 360 4.36 -9.02 22.20
C LEU A 360 2.92 -8.70 22.62
N ARG A 361 1.94 -9.46 22.10
CA ARG A 361 0.53 -9.25 22.41
C ARG A 361 0.05 -10.11 23.56
N GLU A 362 0.14 -11.44 23.43
CA GLU A 362 -0.51 -12.36 24.36
C GLU A 362 0.30 -12.53 25.67
N ASP A 363 1.64 -12.69 25.55
CA ASP A 363 2.50 -12.89 26.73
C ASP A 363 2.84 -11.57 27.43
N LYS A 364 3.24 -10.54 26.69
CA LYS A 364 3.74 -9.28 27.26
C LYS A 364 2.68 -8.18 27.37
N GLY A 365 1.63 -8.19 26.56
CA GLY A 365 0.62 -7.13 26.53
C GLY A 365 1.15 -5.76 26.08
N TYR A 366 2.25 -5.72 25.32
CA TYR A 366 2.86 -4.47 24.84
C TYR A 366 2.14 -3.88 23.63
N SER A 367 1.46 -4.72 22.84
CA SER A 367 0.89 -4.37 21.54
C SER A 367 -0.48 -4.98 21.33
N TYR A 368 -1.32 -4.36 20.51
CA TYR A 368 -2.52 -4.99 19.94
C TYR A 368 -2.21 -5.93 18.78
N GLY A 369 -0.98 -5.94 18.29
CA GLY A 369 -0.51 -6.84 17.24
C GLY A 369 0.89 -6.55 16.80
N ALA A 370 1.62 -7.61 16.45
CA ALA A 370 2.94 -7.57 15.86
C ALA A 370 2.94 -8.39 14.57
N ARG A 371 3.70 -7.95 13.59
CA ARG A 371 3.83 -8.61 12.29
C ARG A 371 5.28 -8.69 11.88
N GLY A 372 5.60 -9.67 11.02
CA GLY A 372 6.95 -9.78 10.48
C GLY A 372 7.04 -10.81 9.35
N GLY A 373 8.09 -10.70 8.56
CA GLY A 373 8.35 -11.60 7.45
C GLY A 373 9.09 -10.92 6.31
N PHE A 374 9.19 -11.62 5.18
CA PHE A 374 9.83 -11.09 3.99
C PHE A 374 8.81 -10.44 3.04
N ASN A 375 9.16 -9.24 2.57
CA ASN A 375 8.55 -8.61 1.42
C ASN A 375 9.43 -8.87 0.20
N TYR A 376 8.85 -9.45 -0.85
CA TYR A 376 9.60 -9.86 -2.03
C TYR A 376 9.33 -8.90 -3.17
N THR A 377 10.39 -8.39 -3.79
CA THR A 377 10.30 -7.63 -5.03
C THR A 377 11.04 -8.32 -6.15
N ARG A 378 10.97 -7.78 -7.35
CA ARG A 378 11.69 -8.26 -8.52
C ARG A 378 13.20 -8.13 -8.36
N ASN A 379 13.64 -7.04 -7.74
CA ASN A 379 15.05 -6.65 -7.66
C ASN A 379 15.68 -6.99 -6.32
N TYR A 380 14.94 -6.75 -5.22
CA TYR A 380 15.40 -6.93 -3.84
C TYR A 380 14.29 -7.55 -3.00
N GLY A 381 14.67 -8.24 -1.94
CA GLY A 381 13.76 -8.56 -0.86
C GLY A 381 14.10 -7.76 0.38
N THR A 382 13.14 -7.57 1.25
CA THR A 382 13.32 -6.96 2.55
C THR A 382 12.68 -7.82 3.62
N PHE A 383 13.28 -7.86 4.79
CA PHE A 383 12.67 -8.38 6.00
C PHE A 383 12.19 -7.21 6.83
N ASN A 384 11.04 -7.35 7.44
CA ASN A 384 10.49 -6.39 8.39
C ASN A 384 9.85 -7.15 9.55
N ALA A 385 10.18 -6.77 10.78
CA ALA A 385 9.44 -7.15 11.99
C ALA A 385 9.01 -5.86 12.68
N ASN A 386 7.73 -5.68 12.96
CA ASN A 386 7.22 -4.42 13.50
C ASN A 386 6.05 -4.59 14.46
N ALA A 387 5.91 -3.64 15.36
CA ALA A 387 4.80 -3.51 16.28
C ALA A 387 4.51 -2.05 16.62
N SER A 388 3.22 -1.74 16.83
CA SER A 388 2.75 -0.53 17.50
C SER A 388 2.55 -0.85 18.97
N VAL A 389 3.24 -0.14 19.86
CA VAL A 389 3.31 -0.49 21.28
C VAL A 389 3.05 0.72 22.17
N ARG A 390 2.69 0.47 23.43
CA ARG A 390 2.69 1.53 24.44
C ARG A 390 4.07 2.18 24.52
N THR A 391 4.12 3.49 24.66
CA THR A 391 5.38 4.25 24.63
C THR A 391 6.35 3.80 25.72
N ASP A 392 5.85 3.46 26.91
CA ASP A 392 6.66 2.98 28.03
C ASP A 392 7.29 1.59 27.81
N SER A 393 6.71 0.79 26.89
CA SER A 393 7.16 -0.57 26.55
C SER A 393 8.06 -0.62 25.31
N THR A 394 8.40 0.53 24.73
CA THR A 394 9.15 0.65 23.45
C THR A 394 10.52 -0.02 23.54
N TYR A 395 11.27 0.26 24.61
CA TYR A 395 12.59 -0.31 24.85
C TYR A 395 12.56 -1.85 24.92
N GLN A 396 11.60 -2.38 25.68
CA GLN A 396 11.42 -3.83 25.83
C GLN A 396 11.03 -4.49 24.51
N THR A 397 10.15 -3.84 23.76
CA THR A 397 9.72 -4.34 22.44
C THR A 397 10.88 -4.46 21.46
N LEU A 398 11.80 -3.49 21.46
CA LEU A 398 12.99 -3.54 20.62
C LEU A 398 13.84 -4.77 20.94
N LEU A 399 14.08 -5.04 22.23
CA LEU A 399 14.82 -6.20 22.69
C LEU A 399 14.12 -7.52 22.35
N GLU A 400 12.81 -7.60 22.49
CA GLU A 400 12.03 -8.80 22.17
C GLU A 400 12.05 -9.09 20.66
N ILE A 401 11.90 -8.07 19.80
CA ILE A 401 12.01 -8.24 18.35
C ILE A 401 13.41 -8.75 17.97
N ASP A 402 14.46 -8.15 18.50
CA ASP A 402 15.84 -8.57 18.24
C ASP A 402 16.07 -10.01 18.71
N ARG A 403 15.59 -10.36 19.89
CA ARG A 403 15.69 -11.71 20.45
C ARG A 403 14.99 -12.75 19.58
N GLU A 404 13.73 -12.53 19.18
CA GLU A 404 12.97 -13.46 18.35
C GLU A 404 13.66 -13.68 16.99
N VAL A 405 14.20 -12.63 16.39
CA VAL A 405 14.96 -12.73 15.13
C VAL A 405 16.26 -13.53 15.32
N LYS A 406 17.03 -13.25 16.40
CA LYS A 406 18.29 -13.96 16.72
C LYS A 406 18.06 -15.44 17.05
N GLU A 407 17.03 -15.76 17.83
CA GLU A 407 16.69 -17.15 18.18
C GLU A 407 16.29 -17.98 16.96
N LEU A 408 15.53 -17.39 16.03
CA LEU A 408 15.17 -18.06 14.78
C LEU A 408 16.38 -18.20 13.85
N TRP A 409 17.21 -17.18 13.73
CA TRP A 409 18.43 -17.18 12.91
C TRP A 409 19.45 -18.23 13.39
N SER A 410 19.73 -18.25 14.68
CA SER A 410 20.69 -19.19 15.27
C SER A 410 20.17 -20.63 15.36
N GLY A 411 18.85 -20.81 15.28
CA GLY A 411 18.18 -22.06 15.54
C GLY A 411 18.11 -22.43 17.02
N ALA A 412 18.32 -21.47 17.93
CA ALA A 412 18.11 -21.67 19.37
C ALA A 412 16.65 -21.99 19.69
N ARG A 413 15.71 -21.42 18.90
CA ARG A 413 14.29 -21.75 18.94
C ARG A 413 13.81 -22.14 17.53
N PRO A 414 14.07 -23.40 17.10
CA PRO A 414 13.70 -23.83 15.75
C PRO A 414 12.19 -23.88 15.57
N ILE A 415 11.73 -23.75 14.30
CA ILE A 415 10.31 -23.89 13.96
C ILE A 415 9.89 -25.34 14.24
N GLN A 416 8.75 -25.48 14.93
CA GLN A 416 8.19 -26.77 15.31
C GLN A 416 7.32 -27.33 14.15
N LYS A 417 7.10 -28.64 14.19
CA LYS A 417 6.35 -29.34 13.13
C LYS A 417 4.90 -28.85 13.00
N ASP A 418 4.24 -28.63 14.13
CA ASP A 418 2.87 -28.13 14.19
C ASP A 418 2.72 -26.68 13.68
N GLU A 419 3.69 -25.80 14.03
CA GLU A 419 3.74 -24.44 13.52
C GLU A 419 3.85 -24.44 11.99
N LEU A 420 4.78 -25.24 11.45
CA LEU A 420 4.97 -25.35 10.01
C LEU A 420 3.78 -25.97 9.30
N ALA A 421 3.17 -27.01 9.88
CA ALA A 421 2.00 -27.68 9.33
C ALA A 421 0.83 -26.70 9.22
N ARG A 422 0.51 -25.97 10.28
CA ARG A 422 -0.55 -24.96 10.32
C ARG A 422 -0.38 -23.91 9.20
N GLU A 423 0.82 -23.35 9.04
CA GLU A 423 1.05 -22.32 8.03
C GLU A 423 1.03 -22.88 6.60
N LYS A 424 1.50 -24.11 6.39
CA LYS A 424 1.42 -24.79 5.09
C LYS A 424 -0.05 -25.04 4.70
N GLU A 425 -0.83 -25.60 5.61
CA GLU A 425 -2.26 -25.89 5.39
C GLU A 425 -3.03 -24.59 5.13
N GLY A 426 -2.81 -23.55 5.94
CA GLY A 426 -3.42 -22.25 5.75
C GLY A 426 -3.09 -21.64 4.38
N ALA A 427 -1.85 -21.75 3.90
CA ALA A 427 -1.43 -21.24 2.60
C ALA A 427 -2.05 -22.04 1.44
N ILE A 428 -2.21 -23.37 1.59
CA ILE A 428 -2.83 -24.26 0.60
C ILE A 428 -4.34 -24.02 0.54
N LEU A 429 -5.01 -24.02 1.68
CA LEU A 429 -6.46 -23.82 1.76
C LEU A 429 -6.87 -22.39 1.36
N GLY A 430 -6.02 -21.41 1.62
CA GLY A 430 -6.24 -20.01 1.20
C GLY A 430 -5.96 -19.75 -0.29
N LEU A 431 -5.34 -20.70 -1.03
CA LEU A 431 -4.98 -20.48 -2.43
C LEU A 431 -6.18 -20.19 -3.34
N PRO A 432 -7.31 -20.92 -3.28
CA PRO A 432 -8.48 -20.61 -4.12
C PRO A 432 -9.00 -19.20 -3.94
N GLY A 433 -9.00 -18.67 -2.70
CA GLY A 433 -9.43 -17.32 -2.39
C GLY A 433 -8.66 -16.22 -3.13
N ARG A 434 -7.42 -16.47 -3.54
CA ARG A 434 -6.61 -15.54 -4.34
C ARG A 434 -7.10 -15.37 -5.78
N PHE A 435 -8.03 -16.22 -6.22
CA PHE A 435 -8.56 -16.25 -7.59
C PHE A 435 -10.09 -16.14 -7.64
N GLN A 436 -10.73 -15.75 -6.54
CA GLN A 436 -12.19 -15.69 -6.43
C GLN A 436 -12.85 -14.70 -7.40
N THR A 437 -12.17 -13.63 -7.74
CA THR A 437 -12.67 -12.63 -8.68
C THR A 437 -11.71 -12.46 -9.86
N ALA A 438 -12.22 -12.02 -11.01
CA ALA A 438 -11.40 -11.71 -12.18
C ALA A 438 -10.29 -10.71 -11.83
N GLN A 439 -10.59 -9.68 -11.04
CA GLN A 439 -9.62 -8.69 -10.58
C GLN A 439 -8.53 -9.30 -9.68
N ALA A 440 -8.89 -10.18 -8.75
CA ALA A 440 -7.93 -10.87 -7.89
C ALA A 440 -7.02 -11.79 -8.72
N ALA A 441 -7.61 -12.58 -9.61
CA ALA A 441 -6.87 -13.45 -10.53
C ALA A 441 -5.91 -12.68 -11.43
N LEU A 442 -6.35 -11.55 -12.01
CA LEU A 442 -5.53 -10.67 -12.83
C LEU A 442 -4.28 -10.20 -12.05
N GLY A 443 -4.43 -9.81 -10.78
CA GLY A 443 -3.32 -9.44 -9.91
C GLY A 443 -2.31 -10.58 -9.74
N GLN A 444 -2.77 -11.83 -9.58
CA GLN A 444 -1.88 -12.99 -9.46
C GLN A 444 -1.09 -13.24 -10.75
N TYR A 445 -1.74 -13.21 -11.92
CA TYR A 445 -1.07 -13.41 -13.21
C TYR A 445 -0.09 -12.27 -13.54
N ARG A 446 -0.45 -11.02 -13.26
CA ARG A 446 0.46 -9.88 -13.36
C ARG A 446 1.73 -10.11 -12.53
N ASN A 447 1.57 -10.59 -11.28
CA ASN A 447 2.70 -10.88 -10.40
C ASN A 447 3.62 -11.98 -10.95
N LEU A 448 3.08 -13.03 -11.60
CA LEU A 448 3.94 -14.05 -12.25
C LEU A 448 4.86 -13.41 -13.27
N VAL A 449 4.32 -12.57 -14.16
CA VAL A 449 5.10 -11.90 -15.20
C VAL A 449 6.07 -10.86 -14.60
N TYR A 450 5.60 -10.09 -13.61
CA TYR A 450 6.44 -9.11 -12.92
C TYR A 450 7.66 -9.73 -12.26
N TYR A 451 7.47 -10.87 -11.58
CA TYR A 451 8.57 -11.58 -10.91
C TYR A 451 9.38 -12.51 -11.83
N GLY A 452 9.01 -12.66 -13.08
CA GLY A 452 9.65 -13.60 -14.00
C GLY A 452 9.42 -15.06 -13.63
N LEU A 453 8.24 -15.40 -13.08
CA LEU A 453 7.85 -16.75 -12.73
C LEU A 453 7.16 -17.43 -13.91
N PRO A 454 7.21 -18.78 -14.00
CA PRO A 454 6.47 -19.54 -15.02
C PRO A 454 4.97 -19.28 -14.95
N LEU A 455 4.28 -19.24 -16.09
CA LEU A 455 2.83 -19.01 -16.13
C LEU A 455 2.04 -20.16 -15.47
N ASP A 456 2.61 -21.36 -15.41
CA ASP A 456 2.08 -22.55 -14.73
C ASP A 456 2.48 -22.64 -13.24
N TYR A 457 3.07 -21.60 -12.67
CA TYR A 457 3.61 -21.59 -11.32
C TYR A 457 2.64 -22.14 -10.27
N TYR A 458 1.38 -21.71 -10.32
CA TYR A 458 0.39 -22.12 -9.34
C TYR A 458 -0.02 -23.59 -9.45
N ASN A 459 0.16 -24.23 -10.60
CA ASN A 459 -0.06 -25.68 -10.74
C ASN A 459 0.96 -26.50 -9.93
N LYS A 460 2.12 -25.91 -9.62
CA LYS A 460 3.21 -26.52 -8.85
C LYS A 460 3.28 -25.96 -7.41
N TYR A 461 2.46 -24.95 -7.07
CA TYR A 461 2.54 -24.24 -5.81
C TYR A 461 2.28 -25.14 -4.60
N VAL A 462 1.17 -25.91 -4.62
CA VAL A 462 0.80 -26.83 -3.53
C VAL A 462 1.87 -27.89 -3.32
N ALA A 463 2.34 -28.53 -4.40
CA ALA A 463 3.41 -29.53 -4.33
C ALA A 463 4.74 -28.93 -3.84
N GLY A 464 5.03 -27.67 -4.18
CA GLY A 464 6.19 -26.93 -3.69
C GLY A 464 6.13 -26.69 -2.18
N LEU A 465 4.98 -26.25 -1.67
CA LEU A 465 4.76 -26.04 -0.23
C LEU A 465 4.82 -27.37 0.54
N ALA A 466 4.19 -28.43 0.02
CA ALA A 466 4.15 -29.73 0.67
C ALA A 466 5.57 -30.29 0.98
N LYS A 467 6.54 -30.02 0.11
CA LYS A 467 7.94 -30.48 0.25
C LYS A 467 8.75 -29.72 1.29
N ILE A 468 8.27 -28.60 1.81
CA ILE A 468 9.03 -27.80 2.78
C ILE A 468 9.07 -28.52 4.11
N THR A 469 10.27 -28.66 4.67
CA THR A 469 10.56 -29.29 5.97
C THR A 469 11.07 -28.24 6.95
N GLU A 470 11.06 -28.57 8.24
CA GLU A 470 11.63 -27.73 9.31
C GLU A 470 13.13 -27.48 9.08
N ALA A 471 13.86 -28.47 8.56
CA ALA A 471 15.28 -28.36 8.22
C ALA A 471 15.49 -27.33 7.08
N ALA A 472 14.62 -27.35 6.05
CA ALA A 472 14.69 -26.36 4.96
C ALA A 472 14.43 -24.95 5.47
N VAL A 473 13.46 -24.78 6.39
CA VAL A 473 13.16 -23.48 7.00
C VAL A 473 14.29 -23.01 7.90
N LYS A 474 14.89 -23.89 8.71
CA LYS A 474 16.08 -23.58 9.52
C LYS A 474 17.25 -23.09 8.65
N THR A 475 17.52 -23.79 7.54
CA THR A 475 18.56 -23.39 6.60
C THR A 475 18.27 -22.03 5.97
N ALA A 476 17.01 -21.77 5.59
CA ALA A 476 16.59 -20.49 5.05
C ALA A 476 16.71 -19.36 6.08
N ALA A 477 16.34 -19.61 7.34
CA ALA A 477 16.50 -18.66 8.44
C ALA A 477 17.97 -18.26 8.65
N ALA A 478 18.86 -19.22 8.78
CA ALA A 478 20.31 -18.97 8.95
C ALA A 478 20.92 -18.19 7.76
N LYS A 479 20.42 -18.44 6.54
CA LYS A 479 20.90 -17.79 5.32
C LYS A 479 20.37 -16.37 5.14
N HIS A 480 19.08 -16.13 5.42
CA HIS A 480 18.38 -14.92 5.02
C HIS A 480 18.03 -13.96 6.15
N LEU A 481 17.93 -14.41 7.40
CA LEU A 481 17.89 -13.50 8.52
C LEU A 481 19.28 -12.92 8.76
N LYS A 482 19.36 -11.63 9.03
CA LYS A 482 20.60 -10.87 9.14
C LYS A 482 20.61 -9.99 10.39
N PRO A 483 20.53 -10.57 11.62
CA PRO A 483 20.44 -9.77 12.84
C PRO A 483 21.58 -8.77 12.98
N GLY A 484 22.82 -9.14 12.61
CA GLY A 484 23.96 -8.22 12.64
C GLY A 484 23.94 -7.11 11.58
N GLN A 485 23.05 -7.19 10.59
CA GLN A 485 22.85 -6.17 9.56
C GLN A 485 21.51 -5.46 9.70
N ALA A 486 20.69 -5.85 10.68
CA ALA A 486 19.40 -5.24 10.90
C ALA A 486 19.56 -3.77 11.31
N VAL A 487 18.75 -2.91 10.74
CA VAL A 487 18.54 -1.56 11.21
C VAL A 487 17.24 -1.52 12.01
N TYR A 488 17.25 -0.80 13.11
CA TYR A 488 16.10 -0.67 14.00
C TYR A 488 15.56 0.74 13.86
N LEU A 489 14.27 0.85 13.58
CA LEU A 489 13.58 2.13 13.49
C LEU A 489 12.59 2.24 14.65
N VAL A 490 12.77 3.28 15.45
CA VAL A 490 11.87 3.63 16.55
C VAL A 490 11.29 5.01 16.28
N VAL A 491 9.96 5.11 16.33
CA VAL A 491 9.25 6.40 16.19
C VAL A 491 8.33 6.54 17.40
N GLY A 492 8.55 7.56 18.22
CA GLY A 492 7.77 7.72 19.45
C GLY A 492 8.24 8.88 20.32
N ASP A 493 7.66 9.01 21.51
CA ASP A 493 8.00 10.08 22.44
C ASP A 493 9.33 9.77 23.15
N GLY A 494 10.38 10.50 22.78
CA GLY A 494 11.72 10.36 23.35
C GLY A 494 11.83 10.77 24.81
N ASP A 495 10.92 11.57 25.30
CA ASP A 495 10.94 12.09 26.67
C ASP A 495 10.11 11.21 27.64
N ALA A 496 9.35 10.24 27.10
CA ALA A 496 8.60 9.29 27.89
C ALA A 496 9.54 8.41 28.74
N LYS A 497 9.15 8.17 29.99
CA LYS A 497 9.87 7.29 30.90
C LYS A 497 9.63 5.84 30.52
N VAL A 498 10.71 5.07 30.46
CA VAL A 498 10.64 3.64 30.09
C VAL A 498 10.57 2.75 31.31
N VAL A 499 9.89 1.61 31.14
CA VAL A 499 9.80 0.56 32.14
C VAL A 499 10.39 -0.74 31.59
N VAL A 500 10.78 -1.63 32.47
CA VAL A 500 11.26 -2.98 32.15
C VAL A 500 10.46 -4.01 32.92
N ARG A 501 10.16 -5.14 32.28
CA ARG A 501 9.44 -6.24 32.90
C ARG A 501 10.34 -7.03 33.82
N LYS A 502 9.99 -7.10 35.12
CA LYS A 502 10.61 -8.01 36.09
C LYS A 502 9.55 -8.95 36.65
N GLY A 503 9.57 -10.20 36.22
CA GLY A 503 8.50 -11.15 36.55
C GLY A 503 7.16 -10.71 35.93
N LYS A 504 6.17 -10.42 36.79
CA LYS A 504 4.84 -9.95 36.36
C LYS A 504 4.65 -8.44 36.45
N GLU A 505 5.66 -7.69 36.91
CA GLU A 505 5.56 -6.26 37.17
C GLU A 505 6.39 -5.45 36.20
N ASP A 506 5.89 -4.28 35.82
CA ASP A 506 6.62 -3.27 35.09
C ASP A 506 7.29 -2.34 36.11
N VAL A 507 8.61 -2.30 36.12
CA VAL A 507 9.41 -1.46 37.03
C VAL A 507 10.17 -0.40 36.23
N PRO A 508 10.47 0.77 36.83
CA PRO A 508 11.29 1.79 36.18
C PRO A 508 12.61 1.24 35.65
N TYR A 509 13.01 1.60 34.43
CA TYR A 509 14.34 1.33 33.92
C TYR A 509 15.29 2.42 34.38
N GLU A 510 16.12 2.09 35.36
CA GLU A 510 17.04 3.04 36.01
C GLU A 510 18.49 2.74 35.67
N LYS A 511 19.26 3.83 35.52
CA LYS A 511 20.70 3.82 35.46
C LYS A 511 21.23 4.94 36.36
N ASP A 512 22.22 4.63 37.22
CA ASP A 512 22.83 5.55 38.16
C ASP A 512 21.79 6.29 39.06
N GLY A 513 20.74 5.55 39.48
CA GLY A 513 19.66 6.09 40.33
C GLY A 513 18.65 7.00 39.64
N LYS A 514 18.70 7.11 38.30
CA LYS A 514 17.78 7.91 37.49
C LYS A 514 16.99 7.03 36.53
N GLN A 515 15.65 7.17 36.52
CA GLN A 515 14.82 6.54 35.52
C GLN A 515 15.10 7.17 34.13
N LEU A 516 15.46 6.35 33.17
CA LEU A 516 15.79 6.78 31.81
C LEU A 516 14.53 7.15 31.01
N THR A 517 14.66 8.17 30.16
CA THR A 517 13.73 8.41 29.08
C THR A 517 13.97 7.43 27.92
N LEU A 518 13.02 7.32 26.99
CA LEU A 518 13.18 6.46 25.82
C LEU A 518 14.45 6.82 25.02
N ARG A 519 14.72 8.11 24.80
CA ARG A 519 15.92 8.59 24.12
C ARG A 519 17.19 8.15 24.82
N GLU A 520 17.25 8.35 26.13
CA GLU A 520 18.40 7.94 26.97
C GLU A 520 18.60 6.42 26.94
N ALA A 521 17.52 5.67 27.02
CA ALA A 521 17.55 4.20 26.98
C ALA A 521 18.01 3.65 25.62
N LEU A 522 17.57 4.26 24.51
CA LEU A 522 18.03 3.88 23.17
C LEU A 522 19.51 4.23 22.95
N ALA A 523 19.97 5.38 23.47
CA ALA A 523 21.38 5.78 23.42
C ALA A 523 22.25 4.83 24.24
N ASP A 524 21.83 4.44 25.45
CA ASP A 524 22.52 3.46 26.28
C ASP A 524 22.59 2.08 25.60
N LEU A 525 21.49 1.63 25.02
CA LEU A 525 21.43 0.35 24.28
C LEU A 525 22.40 0.32 23.10
N ALA A 526 22.42 1.40 22.31
CA ALA A 526 23.34 1.54 21.18
C ALA A 526 24.81 1.61 21.62
N ALA A 527 25.10 2.29 22.73
CA ALA A 527 26.46 2.40 23.28
C ALA A 527 26.99 1.05 23.80
N ARG A 528 26.13 0.21 24.37
CA ARG A 528 26.50 -1.16 24.82
C ARG A 528 26.66 -2.14 23.65
N GLY A 529 26.10 -1.83 22.47
CA GLY A 529 26.16 -2.69 21.30
C GLY A 529 25.29 -3.94 21.39
N ASP A 530 24.37 -4.03 22.34
CA ASP A 530 23.44 -5.17 22.50
C ASP A 530 22.50 -5.29 21.30
N VAL A 531 22.03 -4.13 20.81
CA VAL A 531 21.24 -3.96 19.60
C VAL A 531 21.79 -2.75 18.85
N GLY A 532 22.00 -2.88 17.54
CA GLY A 532 22.42 -1.75 16.73
C GLY A 532 23.87 -1.29 16.96
N GLN A 533 24.85 -2.12 16.75
CA GLN A 533 26.29 -1.85 16.95
C GLN A 533 26.83 -0.59 16.26
N GLY A 534 26.11 -0.04 15.28
CA GLY A 534 26.47 1.19 14.55
C GLY A 534 26.05 2.50 15.22
N GLY A 535 25.51 2.47 16.43
CA GLY A 535 25.09 3.63 17.20
C GLY A 535 23.65 4.10 16.94
N LEU A 536 23.27 5.21 17.62
CA LEU A 536 21.97 5.87 17.49
C LEU A 536 22.06 7.05 16.52
N VAL A 537 21.08 7.18 15.63
CA VAL A 537 20.92 8.32 14.72
C VAL A 537 19.51 8.86 14.87
N GLU A 538 19.39 10.13 15.25
CA GLU A 538 18.09 10.82 15.28
C GLU A 538 17.75 11.39 13.90
N LEU A 539 16.48 11.25 13.54
CA LEU A 539 15.92 11.69 12.26
C LEU A 539 14.74 12.62 12.46
N ASP A 540 14.52 13.52 11.50
CA ASP A 540 13.24 14.22 11.35
C ASP A 540 12.15 13.31 10.75
N THR A 541 10.94 13.82 10.62
CA THR A 541 9.78 13.09 10.07
C THR A 541 9.87 12.84 8.55
N ASP A 542 10.86 13.35 7.87
CA ASP A 542 11.19 13.09 6.47
C ASP A 542 12.41 12.15 6.32
N GLY A 543 12.99 11.68 7.44
CA GLY A 543 14.10 10.75 7.45
C GLY A 543 15.48 11.39 7.29
N ASN A 544 15.60 12.71 7.45
CA ASN A 544 16.88 13.38 7.43
C ASN A 544 17.53 13.34 8.81
N PRO A 545 18.84 13.08 8.93
CA PRO A 545 19.55 13.14 10.20
C PRO A 545 19.46 14.52 10.84
N ILE A 546 19.11 14.56 12.12
CA ILE A 546 19.16 15.76 12.95
C ILE A 546 20.59 15.87 13.49
N LYS A 547 21.20 17.04 13.31
CA LYS A 547 22.58 17.33 13.78
C LYS A 547 22.63 17.55 15.28
#